data_b5bd60ae5383558b7472a1ad80320378
#
_entry.id   b5bd60ae5383558b7472a1ad80320378
#
_cell.length_a   1.000
_cell.length_b   1.000
_cell.length_c   1.000
_cell.angle_alpha   90.00
_cell.angle_beta   90.00
_cell.angle_gamma   90.00
#
_symmetry.space_group_name_H-M   'P 1'
#
loop_
_entity.id
_entity.type
_entity.pdbx_description
1 polymer ?
#
loop_
_entity_poly.entity_id
_entity_poly.type
_entity_poly.pdbx_seq_one_letter_code
_entity_poly.pdbx_strand_id
1 'polypeptide(L)'
;MSIKPIIDNIQAVLELVAIAIFIVRIYVKKKKQLPVKKYNRAIIICGICWLVLEASMQFISFPTLEAAITFQGQNMSETEMIYGENSALVVGIKDGTTAFDVFGQEHGRWKMSNYVFSGVTECSMDCENTRDYMIVMEQHKLSGGVYIMVIDYSSTYQEEKTILDSEGTHFDSICASSSENGNRMYFGYMEDVPKSYEVMVNKEELKFDWEWAFKFLT
;
A
#
# COMPACT_ATOMS: atom_id res chain seq x y z
N MET A 1 14.17 -16.87 1.24
CA MET A 1 12.78 -17.24 1.56
C MET A 1 12.21 -16.12 2.41
N SER A 2 11.19 -15.44 1.96
CA SER A 2 10.62 -14.32 2.71
C SER A 2 9.89 -14.81 3.97
N ILE A 3 10.07 -14.12 5.09
CA ILE A 3 9.45 -14.49 6.38
C ILE A 3 8.01 -13.97 6.46
N LYS A 4 7.71 -12.83 5.81
CA LYS A 4 6.37 -12.23 5.86
C LYS A 4 5.27 -13.17 5.38
N PRO A 5 5.34 -13.85 4.22
CA PRO A 5 4.31 -14.79 3.79
C PRO A 5 4.07 -15.94 4.79
N ILE A 6 5.09 -16.32 5.56
CA ILE A 6 4.93 -17.33 6.63
C ILE A 6 4.08 -16.77 7.75
N ILE A 7 4.32 -15.53 8.16
CA ILE A 7 3.55 -14.86 9.21
C ILE A 7 2.11 -14.65 8.75
N ASP A 8 1.90 -14.17 7.53
CA ASP A 8 0.57 -13.97 6.95
C ASP A 8 -0.22 -15.30 6.91
N ASN A 9 0.44 -16.41 6.56
CA ASN A 9 -0.18 -17.74 6.61
C ASN A 9 -0.55 -18.17 8.04
N ILE A 10 0.30 -17.88 9.05
CA ILE A 10 -0.01 -18.17 10.45
C ILE A 10 -1.22 -17.36 10.92
N GLN A 11 -1.29 -16.08 10.54
CA GLN A 11 -2.43 -15.22 10.87
C GLN A 11 -3.72 -15.73 10.22
N ALA A 12 -3.70 -16.10 8.93
CA ALA A 12 -4.85 -16.70 8.25
C ALA A 12 -5.32 -18.02 8.92
N VAL A 13 -4.40 -18.87 9.36
CA VAL A 13 -4.73 -20.07 10.10
C VAL A 13 -5.39 -19.74 11.44
N LEU A 14 -4.89 -18.77 12.19
CA LEU A 14 -5.49 -18.32 13.45
C LEU A 14 -6.93 -17.83 13.26
N GLU A 15 -7.18 -17.06 12.20
CA GLU A 15 -8.52 -16.58 11.84
C GLU A 15 -9.48 -17.74 11.53
N LEU A 16 -9.05 -18.68 10.67
CA LEU A 16 -9.86 -19.86 10.34
C LEU A 16 -10.17 -20.72 11.57
N VAL A 17 -9.20 -20.90 12.47
CA VAL A 17 -9.39 -21.61 13.74
C VAL A 17 -10.40 -20.87 14.64
N ALA A 18 -10.29 -19.54 14.75
CA ALA A 18 -11.22 -18.73 15.52
C ALA A 18 -12.65 -18.83 14.97
N ILE A 19 -12.83 -18.78 13.64
CA ILE A 19 -14.11 -18.95 12.97
C ILE A 19 -14.69 -20.35 13.24
N ALA A 20 -13.89 -21.41 13.09
CA ALA A 20 -14.32 -22.77 13.37
C ALA A 20 -14.78 -22.96 14.83
N ILE A 21 -14.02 -22.44 15.78
CA ILE A 21 -14.38 -22.46 17.21
C ILE A 21 -15.69 -21.68 17.45
N PHE A 22 -15.89 -20.55 16.76
CA PHE A 22 -17.10 -19.75 16.86
C PHE A 22 -18.34 -20.52 16.35
N ILE A 23 -18.22 -21.22 15.22
CA ILE A 23 -19.29 -22.05 14.67
C ILE A 23 -19.64 -23.20 15.65
N VAL A 24 -18.63 -23.90 16.18
CA VAL A 24 -18.82 -24.97 17.17
C VAL A 24 -19.48 -24.41 18.44
N ARG A 25 -19.08 -23.23 18.90
CA ARG A 25 -19.70 -22.54 20.05
C ARG A 25 -21.20 -22.30 19.83
N ILE A 26 -21.60 -21.81 18.64
CA ILE A 26 -23.02 -21.58 18.31
C ILE A 26 -23.78 -22.91 18.33
N TYR A 27 -23.22 -23.96 17.71
CA TYR A 27 -23.85 -25.28 17.66
C TYR A 27 -24.04 -25.88 19.06
N VAL A 28 -23.00 -25.84 19.92
CA VAL A 28 -23.02 -26.36 21.29
C VAL A 28 -24.02 -25.59 22.13
N LYS A 29 -24.06 -24.25 22.02
CA LYS A 29 -25.02 -23.40 22.74
C LYS A 29 -26.46 -23.70 22.31
N LYS A 30 -26.74 -23.81 21.00
CA LYS A 30 -28.11 -23.99 20.48
C LYS A 30 -28.63 -25.41 20.62
N LYS A 31 -27.81 -26.44 20.35
CA LYS A 31 -28.28 -27.85 20.32
C LYS A 31 -28.04 -28.61 21.63
N LYS A 32 -26.91 -28.35 22.34
CA LYS A 32 -26.52 -29.14 23.50
C LYS A 32 -26.71 -28.38 24.84
N GLN A 33 -27.06 -27.10 24.81
CA GLN A 33 -27.22 -26.24 25.98
C GLN A 33 -26.04 -26.29 26.97
N LEU A 34 -24.84 -26.63 26.51
CA LEU A 34 -23.63 -26.75 27.32
C LEU A 34 -22.96 -25.40 27.52
N PRO A 35 -22.19 -25.22 28.63
CA PRO A 35 -21.48 -23.98 28.91
C PRO A 35 -20.41 -23.68 27.87
N VAL A 36 -20.46 -22.47 27.28
CA VAL A 36 -19.59 -22.06 26.17
C VAL A 36 -18.31 -21.31 26.62
N LYS A 37 -18.07 -21.24 27.95
CA LYS A 37 -16.95 -20.44 28.53
C LYS A 37 -15.57 -20.83 27.96
N LYS A 38 -15.34 -22.13 27.73
CA LYS A 38 -14.08 -22.64 27.15
C LYS A 38 -13.87 -22.18 25.69
N TYR A 39 -14.93 -22.11 24.89
CA TYR A 39 -14.86 -21.66 23.50
C TYR A 39 -14.61 -20.16 23.43
N ASN A 40 -15.23 -19.36 24.32
CA ASN A 40 -14.94 -17.92 24.42
C ASN A 40 -13.48 -17.66 24.77
N ARG A 41 -12.91 -18.43 25.73
CA ARG A 41 -11.48 -18.31 26.05
C ARG A 41 -10.59 -18.65 24.88
N ALA A 42 -10.90 -19.71 24.14
CA ALA A 42 -10.11 -20.11 22.96
C ALA A 42 -10.13 -19.01 21.87
N ILE A 43 -11.29 -18.42 21.57
CA ILE A 43 -11.41 -17.31 20.62
C ILE A 43 -10.59 -16.11 21.09
N ILE A 44 -10.65 -15.76 22.36
CA ILE A 44 -9.86 -14.65 22.94
C ILE A 44 -8.36 -14.93 22.79
N ILE A 45 -7.91 -16.14 23.06
CA ILE A 45 -6.50 -16.52 22.90
C ILE A 45 -6.06 -16.39 21.44
N CYS A 46 -6.85 -16.89 20.47
CA CYS A 46 -6.55 -16.72 19.05
C CYS A 46 -6.43 -15.22 18.69
N GLY A 47 -7.36 -14.39 19.15
CA GLY A 47 -7.33 -12.95 18.92
C GLY A 47 -6.10 -12.26 19.53
N ILE A 48 -5.72 -12.65 20.75
CA ILE A 48 -4.50 -12.12 21.40
C ILE A 48 -3.25 -12.57 20.62
N CYS A 49 -3.15 -13.83 20.22
CA CYS A 49 -2.03 -14.31 19.42
C CYS A 49 -1.91 -13.56 18.10
N TRP A 50 -3.04 -13.33 17.42
CA TRP A 50 -3.08 -12.54 16.18
C TRP A 50 -2.58 -11.11 16.41
N LEU A 51 -3.10 -10.42 17.44
CA LEU A 51 -2.69 -9.07 17.80
C LEU A 51 -1.20 -8.97 18.18
N VAL A 52 -0.67 -9.99 18.90
CA VAL A 52 0.76 -10.02 19.25
C VAL A 52 1.63 -10.17 18.00
N LEU A 53 1.23 -11.03 17.06
CA LEU A 53 1.95 -11.16 15.79
C LEU A 53 1.92 -9.84 15.01
N GLU A 54 0.76 -9.22 14.85
CA GLU A 54 0.60 -7.94 14.17
C GLU A 54 1.43 -6.83 14.84
N ALA A 55 1.33 -6.69 16.17
CA ALA A 55 2.10 -5.71 16.90
C ALA A 55 3.62 -5.94 16.80
N SER A 56 4.07 -7.20 16.82
CA SER A 56 5.50 -7.51 16.72
C SER A 56 6.11 -7.10 15.39
N MET A 57 5.32 -7.11 14.30
CA MET A 57 5.78 -6.69 12.98
C MET A 57 6.16 -5.20 12.93
N GLN A 58 5.55 -4.35 13.77
CA GLN A 58 5.87 -2.92 13.84
C GLN A 58 7.25 -2.64 14.44
N PHE A 59 7.76 -3.56 15.25
CA PHE A 59 9.10 -3.41 15.85
C PHE A 59 10.20 -3.94 14.95
N ILE A 60 9.86 -4.66 13.88
CA ILE A 60 10.84 -5.14 12.92
C ILE A 60 11.35 -3.96 12.10
N SER A 61 12.66 -3.79 12.05
CA SER A 61 13.33 -2.77 11.25
C SER A 61 14.57 -3.35 10.58
N PHE A 62 14.92 -2.81 9.43
CA PHE A 62 15.96 -3.33 8.56
C PHE A 62 17.09 -2.32 8.37
N PRO A 63 18.35 -2.77 8.23
CA PRO A 63 19.47 -1.87 8.01
C PRO A 63 19.45 -1.23 6.62
N THR A 64 18.83 -1.86 5.63
CA THR A 64 18.71 -1.36 4.26
C THR A 64 17.29 -1.51 3.74
N LEU A 65 16.94 -0.71 2.74
CA LEU A 65 15.64 -0.78 2.06
C LEU A 65 15.45 -2.12 1.36
N GLU A 66 16.50 -2.63 0.71
CA GLU A 66 16.46 -3.92 0.01
C GLU A 66 16.16 -5.09 0.97
N ALA A 67 16.67 -5.02 2.20
CA ALA A 67 16.35 -6.01 3.22
C ALA A 67 14.88 -5.96 3.63
N ALA A 68 14.29 -4.76 3.72
CA ALA A 68 12.87 -4.58 3.99
C ALA A 68 12.01 -5.11 2.85
N ILE A 69 12.33 -4.78 1.60
CA ILE A 69 11.66 -5.28 0.37
C ILE A 69 11.71 -6.81 0.33
N THR A 70 12.90 -7.39 0.54
CA THR A 70 13.09 -8.85 0.54
C THR A 70 12.25 -9.53 1.63
N PHE A 71 12.19 -8.94 2.82
CA PHE A 71 11.40 -9.47 3.92
C PHE A 71 9.90 -9.45 3.60
N GLN A 72 9.42 -8.37 3.00
CA GLN A 72 8.02 -8.23 2.59
C GLN A 72 7.62 -9.24 1.51
N GLY A 73 8.60 -9.84 0.83
CA GLY A 73 8.36 -10.88 -0.16
C GLY A 73 7.92 -10.34 -1.51
N GLN A 74 8.24 -9.09 -1.77
CA GLN A 74 8.00 -8.47 -3.05
C GLN A 74 9.11 -8.88 -4.02
N ASN A 75 8.85 -9.93 -4.80
CA ASN A 75 9.66 -10.27 -5.96
C ASN A 75 9.18 -9.40 -7.13
N MET A 76 9.52 -8.12 -7.09
CA MET A 76 9.29 -7.22 -8.22
C MET A 76 10.47 -7.32 -9.18
N SER A 77 10.20 -7.31 -10.48
CA SER A 77 11.17 -7.03 -11.54
C SER A 77 11.08 -5.56 -11.92
N GLU A 78 12.11 -5.04 -12.57
CA GLU A 78 12.14 -3.65 -13.06
C GLU A 78 11.76 -2.65 -11.95
N THR A 79 12.50 -2.71 -10.84
CA THR A 79 12.18 -1.93 -9.64
C THR A 79 12.82 -0.54 -9.73
N GLU A 80 12.00 0.49 -9.55
CA GLU A 80 12.42 1.88 -9.38
C GLU A 80 12.17 2.32 -7.94
N MET A 81 13.00 3.24 -7.44
CA MET A 81 12.95 3.72 -6.05
C MET A 81 13.01 5.24 -6.02
N ILE A 82 12.00 5.87 -5.44
CA ILE A 82 11.99 7.30 -5.19
C ILE A 82 12.14 7.55 -3.70
N TYR A 83 13.16 8.31 -3.34
CA TYR A 83 13.47 8.63 -1.96
C TYR A 83 12.85 9.97 -1.58
N GLY A 84 12.06 9.96 -0.49
CA GLY A 84 11.66 11.15 0.26
C GLY A 84 12.62 11.42 1.42
N GLU A 85 12.26 12.32 2.31
CA GLU A 85 13.11 12.73 3.44
C GLU A 85 13.42 11.54 4.38
N ASN A 86 12.40 10.83 4.85
CA ASN A 86 12.51 9.66 5.73
C ASN A 86 11.65 8.49 5.23
N SER A 87 11.55 8.34 3.93
CA SER A 87 10.74 7.29 3.30
C SER A 87 11.26 7.00 1.89
N ALA A 88 10.77 5.92 1.31
CA ALA A 88 10.98 5.59 -0.10
C ALA A 88 9.71 4.93 -0.67
N LEU A 89 9.31 5.36 -1.84
CA LEU A 89 8.37 4.64 -2.69
C LEU A 89 9.17 3.63 -3.52
N VAL A 90 8.74 2.39 -3.50
CA VAL A 90 9.28 1.32 -4.34
C VAL A 90 8.20 0.92 -5.34
N VAL A 91 8.49 1.08 -6.61
CA VAL A 91 7.59 0.70 -7.71
C VAL A 91 8.25 -0.40 -8.51
N GLY A 92 7.49 -1.38 -8.96
CA GLY A 92 8.02 -2.48 -9.76
C GLY A 92 6.92 -3.27 -10.45
N ILE A 93 7.32 -4.29 -11.20
CA ILE A 93 6.40 -5.20 -11.87
C ILE A 93 6.31 -6.49 -11.08
N LYS A 94 5.10 -6.85 -10.66
CA LYS A 94 4.78 -8.10 -9.98
C LYS A 94 3.68 -8.83 -10.73
N ASP A 95 3.95 -10.07 -11.12
CA ASP A 95 3.01 -10.91 -11.88
C ASP A 95 2.44 -10.22 -13.12
N GLY A 96 3.26 -9.38 -13.80
CA GLY A 96 2.88 -8.65 -15.00
C GLY A 96 2.05 -7.39 -14.75
N THR A 97 1.82 -6.98 -13.50
CA THR A 97 1.15 -5.75 -13.13
C THR A 97 2.08 -4.82 -12.35
N THR A 98 1.89 -3.52 -12.52
CA THR A 98 2.62 -2.54 -11.70
C THR A 98 2.15 -2.63 -10.24
N ALA A 99 3.11 -2.71 -9.34
CA ALA A 99 2.88 -2.71 -7.90
C ALA A 99 3.78 -1.68 -7.24
N PHE A 100 3.32 -1.12 -6.13
CA PHE A 100 4.08 -0.12 -5.39
C PHE A 100 3.89 -0.29 -3.88
N ASP A 101 4.87 0.19 -3.12
CA ASP A 101 4.84 0.21 -1.65
C ASP A 101 5.70 1.36 -1.13
N VAL A 102 5.23 2.03 -0.08
CA VAL A 102 5.98 3.06 0.63
C VAL A 102 6.61 2.50 1.89
N PHE A 103 7.89 2.72 2.07
CA PHE A 103 8.67 2.32 3.25
C PHE A 103 9.09 3.56 4.04
N GLY A 104 8.98 3.52 5.36
CA GLY A 104 9.47 4.58 6.22
C GLY A 104 10.84 4.28 6.81
N GLN A 105 11.62 5.33 7.11
CA GLN A 105 12.89 5.22 7.80
C GLN A 105 12.83 5.92 9.16
N GLU A 106 13.18 5.20 10.22
CA GLU A 106 13.27 5.74 11.57
C GLU A 106 14.62 5.38 12.19
N HIS A 107 15.34 6.40 12.69
CA HIS A 107 16.68 6.24 13.25
C HIS A 107 17.67 5.50 12.32
N GLY A 108 17.59 5.78 11.02
CA GLY A 108 18.43 5.14 10.00
C GLY A 108 18.08 3.68 9.68
N ARG A 109 16.93 3.21 10.14
CA ARG A 109 16.45 1.83 9.88
C ARG A 109 15.11 1.86 9.16
N TRP A 110 14.96 0.99 8.17
CA TRP A 110 13.76 0.87 7.34
C TRP A 110 12.69 0.04 8.02
N LYS A 111 11.45 0.48 7.89
CA LYS A 111 10.24 -0.20 8.37
C LYS A 111 9.31 -0.45 7.20
N MET A 112 8.54 -1.52 7.29
CA MET A 112 7.49 -1.81 6.30
C MET A 112 6.29 -0.89 6.49
N SER A 113 5.61 -0.57 5.40
CA SER A 113 4.47 0.34 5.39
C SER A 113 3.11 -0.35 5.43
N ASN A 114 3.00 -1.61 5.02
CA ASN A 114 1.72 -2.27 4.74
C ASN A 114 1.09 -2.99 5.93
N TYR A 115 1.12 -2.40 7.10
CA TYR A 115 0.42 -2.88 8.28
C TYR A 115 -0.58 -1.86 8.78
N VAL A 116 -1.64 -2.34 9.44
CA VAL A 116 -2.75 -1.55 10.00
C VAL A 116 -2.31 -0.31 10.80
N PHE A 117 -1.04 -0.29 11.23
CA PHE A 117 -0.46 0.83 11.98
C PHE A 117 0.78 1.44 11.28
N SER A 118 0.97 1.19 9.99
CA SER A 118 2.19 1.60 9.25
C SER A 118 2.37 3.11 9.17
N GLY A 119 1.29 3.86 9.38
CA GLY A 119 1.30 5.31 9.26
C GLY A 119 1.41 5.80 7.82
N VAL A 120 0.95 5.01 6.86
CA VAL A 120 0.72 5.45 5.48
C VAL A 120 -0.72 5.91 5.38
N THR A 121 -0.90 7.10 4.84
CA THR A 121 -2.20 7.62 4.40
C THR A 121 -2.23 7.53 2.89
N GLU A 122 -3.26 6.91 2.34
CA GLU A 122 -3.48 6.76 0.90
C GLU A 122 -4.77 7.50 0.51
N CYS A 123 -4.71 8.16 -0.63
CA CYS A 123 -5.86 8.78 -1.27
C CYS A 123 -5.81 8.46 -2.76
N SER A 124 -6.88 7.96 -3.33
CA SER A 124 -6.98 7.68 -4.77
C SER A 124 -8.19 8.41 -5.36
N MET A 125 -8.02 8.99 -6.55
CA MET A 125 -9.05 9.76 -7.24
C MET A 125 -9.04 9.44 -8.73
N ASP A 126 -10.24 9.26 -9.29
CA ASP A 126 -10.42 9.20 -10.73
C ASP A 126 -10.39 10.61 -11.33
N CYS A 127 -9.90 10.71 -12.54
CA CYS A 127 -9.90 11.97 -13.28
C CYS A 127 -11.33 12.33 -13.72
N GLU A 128 -11.77 13.56 -13.43
CA GLU A 128 -13.15 14.00 -13.71
C GLU A 128 -13.43 14.20 -15.20
N ASN A 129 -12.46 14.67 -15.96
CA ASN A 129 -12.64 14.98 -17.39
C ASN A 129 -12.30 13.80 -18.33
N THR A 130 -11.73 12.72 -17.82
CA THR A 130 -11.49 11.48 -18.56
C THR A 130 -11.45 10.28 -17.62
N ARG A 131 -11.79 9.09 -18.09
CA ARG A 131 -11.66 7.84 -17.34
C ARG A 131 -10.32 7.13 -17.57
N ASP A 132 -9.43 7.79 -18.31
CA ASP A 132 -8.16 7.20 -18.73
C ASP A 132 -7.07 7.33 -17.65
N TYR A 133 -7.29 8.15 -16.64
CA TYR A 133 -6.29 8.42 -15.61
C TYR A 133 -6.88 8.34 -14.19
N MET A 134 -6.06 7.81 -13.28
CA MET A 134 -6.29 7.87 -11.85
C MET A 134 -5.04 8.43 -11.18
N ILE A 135 -5.21 9.23 -10.14
CA ILE A 135 -4.10 9.66 -9.30
C ILE A 135 -4.19 8.96 -7.96
N VAL A 136 -3.04 8.50 -7.47
CA VAL A 136 -2.89 7.96 -6.12
C VAL A 136 -1.86 8.80 -5.40
N MET A 137 -2.19 9.23 -4.19
CA MET A 137 -1.29 9.95 -3.31
C MET A 137 -1.04 9.13 -2.06
N GLU A 138 0.21 8.91 -1.72
CA GLU A 138 0.60 8.22 -0.49
C GLU A 138 1.52 9.10 0.34
N GLN A 139 1.21 9.23 1.61
CA GLN A 139 2.02 9.91 2.61
C GLN A 139 2.39 8.95 3.72
N HIS A 140 3.68 8.83 4.00
CA HIS A 140 4.15 8.12 5.17
C HIS A 140 4.31 9.10 6.33
N LYS A 141 3.89 8.74 7.55
CA LYS A 141 3.96 9.61 8.75
C LYS A 141 5.38 10.10 9.10
N LEU A 142 6.42 9.38 8.66
CA LEU A 142 7.82 9.76 8.86
C LEU A 142 8.35 10.63 7.72
N SER A 143 7.59 10.77 6.62
CA SER A 143 7.90 11.65 5.49
C SER A 143 7.16 12.97 5.66
N GLY A 144 7.85 14.08 5.47
CA GLY A 144 7.19 15.39 5.41
C GLY A 144 6.38 15.59 4.13
N GLY A 145 6.56 14.76 3.11
CA GLY A 145 5.98 14.91 1.79
C GLY A 145 5.09 13.75 1.34
N VAL A 146 4.66 13.84 0.10
CA VAL A 146 3.69 12.96 -0.53
C VAL A 146 4.28 12.35 -1.79
N TYR A 147 4.09 11.05 -1.99
CA TYR A 147 4.31 10.38 -3.26
C TYR A 147 3.07 10.51 -4.11
N ILE A 148 3.26 10.92 -5.36
CA ILE A 148 2.17 11.13 -6.31
C ILE A 148 2.37 10.15 -7.46
N MET A 149 1.32 9.39 -7.76
CA MET A 149 1.33 8.39 -8.80
C MET A 149 0.17 8.66 -9.76
N VAL A 150 0.48 8.85 -11.04
CA VAL A 150 -0.52 8.97 -12.11
C VAL A 150 -0.56 7.65 -12.85
N ILE A 151 -1.70 6.97 -12.79
CA ILE A 151 -1.93 5.68 -13.44
C ILE A 151 -2.66 5.92 -14.76
N ASP A 152 -2.07 5.45 -15.85
CA ASP A 152 -2.61 5.57 -17.20
C ASP A 152 -3.34 4.27 -17.59
N TYR A 153 -4.66 4.35 -17.73
CA TYR A 153 -5.54 3.29 -18.21
C TYR A 153 -5.97 3.46 -19.67
N SER A 154 -5.45 4.50 -20.35
CA SER A 154 -5.84 4.77 -21.73
C SER A 154 -5.45 3.63 -22.68
N SER A 155 -6.07 3.60 -23.85
CA SER A 155 -5.73 2.61 -24.89
C SER A 155 -4.27 2.71 -25.38
N THR A 156 -3.61 3.84 -25.10
CA THR A 156 -2.21 4.13 -25.46
C THR A 156 -1.28 4.11 -24.25
N TYR A 157 -1.64 3.42 -23.17
CA TYR A 157 -0.86 3.36 -21.92
C TYR A 157 0.58 2.86 -22.11
N GLN A 158 0.86 2.11 -23.16
CA GLN A 158 2.23 1.64 -23.48
C GLN A 158 3.11 2.76 -24.05
N GLU A 159 2.52 3.82 -24.59
CA GLU A 159 3.26 4.98 -25.07
C GLU A 159 3.64 5.87 -23.89
N GLU A 160 4.91 6.27 -23.85
CA GLU A 160 5.37 7.20 -22.83
C GLU A 160 4.77 8.58 -23.06
N LYS A 161 4.19 9.15 -22.00
CA LYS A 161 3.57 10.48 -22.02
C LYS A 161 4.37 11.44 -21.16
N THR A 162 4.28 12.71 -21.48
CA THR A 162 4.88 13.76 -20.66
C THR A 162 3.91 14.13 -19.55
N ILE A 163 4.30 13.87 -18.30
CA ILE A 163 3.58 14.34 -17.12
C ILE A 163 4.25 15.60 -16.62
N LEU A 164 3.45 16.63 -16.42
CA LEU A 164 3.86 17.91 -15.84
C LEU A 164 2.88 18.25 -14.71
N ASP A 165 3.37 18.96 -13.71
CA ASP A 165 2.51 19.51 -12.65
C ASP A 165 2.81 21.01 -12.43
N SER A 166 2.01 21.64 -11.57
CA SER A 166 2.17 23.05 -11.21
C SER A 166 3.48 23.34 -10.45
N GLU A 167 4.10 22.32 -9.85
CA GLU A 167 5.26 22.45 -8.98
C GLU A 167 6.58 22.07 -9.67
N GLY A 168 6.51 21.51 -10.87
CA GLY A 168 7.68 21.07 -11.61
C GLY A 168 8.31 19.78 -11.07
N THR A 169 7.48 18.92 -10.48
CA THR A 169 7.92 17.61 -9.99
C THR A 169 8.47 16.76 -11.13
N HIS A 170 9.58 16.08 -10.87
CA HIS A 170 10.09 15.09 -11.80
C HIS A 170 9.30 13.79 -11.64
N PHE A 171 8.75 13.29 -12.76
CA PHE A 171 8.03 12.03 -12.80
C PHE A 171 8.85 10.99 -13.55
N ASP A 172 9.15 9.89 -12.88
CA ASP A 172 9.66 8.66 -13.47
C ASP A 172 8.50 7.78 -13.94
N SER A 173 8.73 6.85 -14.85
CA SER A 173 7.68 5.98 -15.35
C SER A 173 8.09 4.51 -15.40
N ILE A 174 7.13 3.63 -15.10
CA ILE A 174 7.24 2.20 -15.31
C ILE A 174 6.01 1.69 -16.07
N CYS A 175 6.21 0.72 -16.96
CA CYS A 175 5.15 0.08 -17.71
C CYS A 175 5.22 -1.44 -17.54
N ALA A 176 4.14 -2.04 -17.10
CA ALA A 176 3.99 -3.49 -17.08
C ALA A 176 3.75 -3.99 -18.52
N SER A 177 4.83 -4.22 -19.27
CA SER A 177 4.80 -4.53 -20.71
C SER A 177 4.29 -5.93 -21.06
N SER A 178 4.11 -6.82 -20.09
CA SER A 178 3.88 -8.26 -20.32
C SER A 178 2.43 -8.72 -20.19
N SER A 179 1.50 -7.86 -19.81
CA SER A 179 0.09 -8.24 -19.65
C SER A 179 -0.84 -7.37 -20.50
N GLU A 180 -1.95 -7.98 -20.97
CA GLU A 180 -3.04 -7.24 -21.64
C GLU A 180 -3.70 -6.19 -20.72
N ASN A 181 -3.43 -6.26 -19.42
CA ASN A 181 -3.92 -5.36 -18.37
C ASN A 181 -2.80 -4.54 -17.71
N GLY A 182 -1.62 -4.47 -18.29
CA GLY A 182 -0.52 -3.67 -17.78
C GLY A 182 -0.82 -2.17 -17.98
N ASN A 183 -0.68 -1.39 -16.93
CA ASN A 183 -0.83 0.05 -16.97
C ASN A 183 0.54 0.71 -16.93
N ARG A 184 0.68 1.88 -17.55
CA ARG A 184 1.83 2.74 -17.30
C ARG A 184 1.54 3.60 -16.07
N MET A 185 2.52 3.70 -15.19
CA MET A 185 2.45 4.49 -13.98
C MET A 185 3.57 5.52 -14.00
N TYR A 186 3.24 6.75 -13.65
CA TYR A 186 4.17 7.86 -13.49
C TYR A 186 4.18 8.23 -12.01
N PHE A 187 5.34 8.40 -11.42
CA PHE A 187 5.47 8.60 -10.00
C PHE A 187 6.55 9.63 -9.66
N GLY A 188 6.27 10.44 -8.67
CA GLY A 188 7.14 11.50 -8.17
C GLY A 188 6.96 11.72 -6.68
N TYR A 189 7.83 12.56 -6.10
CA TYR A 189 7.79 12.95 -4.70
C TYR A 189 7.74 14.46 -4.57
N MET A 190 6.90 14.96 -3.67
CA MET A 190 6.79 16.36 -3.30
C MET A 190 6.90 16.51 -1.79
N GLU A 191 7.60 17.53 -1.33
CA GLU A 191 7.69 17.86 0.10
C GLU A 191 6.38 18.43 0.63
N ASP A 192 5.69 19.23 -0.18
CA ASP A 192 4.40 19.85 0.16
C ASP A 192 3.51 19.92 -1.08
N VAL A 193 2.25 19.55 -0.94
CA VAL A 193 1.26 19.60 -2.04
C VAL A 193 0.40 20.85 -1.85
N PRO A 194 0.51 21.86 -2.73
CA PRO A 194 -0.28 23.07 -2.61
C PRO A 194 -1.75 22.80 -2.90
N LYS A 195 -2.63 23.60 -2.28
CA LYS A 195 -4.10 23.48 -2.48
C LYS A 195 -4.55 23.74 -3.92
N SER A 196 -3.71 24.40 -4.72
CA SER A 196 -3.95 24.67 -6.14
C SER A 196 -3.13 23.75 -7.04
N TYR A 197 -2.95 22.51 -6.63
CA TYR A 197 -2.16 21.54 -7.38
C TYR A 197 -2.85 21.17 -8.71
N GLU A 198 -2.07 21.18 -9.78
CA GLU A 198 -2.54 20.86 -11.14
C GLU A 198 -1.63 19.81 -11.76
N VAL A 199 -2.22 18.86 -12.49
CA VAL A 199 -1.49 17.82 -13.25
C VAL A 199 -1.90 17.90 -14.70
N MET A 200 -0.93 17.83 -15.58
CA MET A 200 -1.12 17.83 -17.04
C MET A 200 -0.46 16.59 -17.68
N VAL A 201 -1.14 15.99 -18.62
CA VAL A 201 -0.61 14.91 -19.45
C VAL A 201 -0.61 15.39 -20.89
N ASN A 202 0.56 15.37 -21.54
CA ASN A 202 0.74 15.86 -22.93
C ASN A 202 0.16 17.28 -23.14
N LYS A 203 0.25 18.15 -22.14
CA LYS A 203 -0.29 19.51 -22.10
C LYS A 203 -1.82 19.61 -21.92
N GLU A 204 -2.50 18.52 -21.69
CA GLU A 204 -3.92 18.51 -21.32
C GLU A 204 -4.03 18.47 -19.80
N GLU A 205 -4.76 19.42 -19.22
CA GLU A 205 -5.01 19.49 -17.78
C GLU A 205 -5.94 18.35 -17.36
N LEU A 206 -5.52 17.58 -16.36
CA LEU A 206 -6.34 16.58 -15.73
C LEU A 206 -7.04 17.17 -14.51
N LYS A 207 -8.35 16.97 -14.43
CA LYS A 207 -9.17 17.50 -13.32
C LYS A 207 -9.44 16.43 -12.29
N PHE A 208 -9.09 16.73 -11.03
CA PHE A 208 -9.31 15.86 -9.88
C PHE A 208 -9.99 16.65 -8.75
N ASP A 209 -10.70 15.95 -7.88
CA ASP A 209 -11.28 16.54 -6.65
C ASP A 209 -10.20 16.70 -5.57
N TRP A 210 -9.36 17.70 -5.74
CA TRP A 210 -8.29 18.04 -4.78
C TRP A 210 -8.82 18.38 -3.40
N GLU A 211 -10.01 18.98 -3.28
CA GLU A 211 -10.61 19.31 -1.98
C GLU A 211 -10.88 18.06 -1.15
N TRP A 212 -11.29 16.98 -1.82
CA TRP A 212 -11.45 15.69 -1.18
C TRP A 212 -10.10 15.09 -0.75
N ALA A 213 -9.08 15.11 -1.61
CA ALA A 213 -7.76 14.57 -1.33
C ALA A 213 -7.10 15.21 -0.11
N PHE A 214 -7.15 16.53 -0.01
CA PHE A 214 -6.54 17.27 1.10
C PHE A 214 -7.18 16.99 2.46
N LYS A 215 -8.41 16.48 2.52
CA LYS A 215 -9.02 16.02 3.78
C LYS A 215 -8.36 14.77 4.37
N PHE A 216 -7.62 14.01 3.56
CA PHE A 216 -6.94 12.79 3.97
C PHE A 216 -5.44 12.98 4.22
N LEU A 217 -4.82 13.98 3.59
CA LEU A 217 -3.38 14.24 3.67
C LEU A 217 -3.00 15.24 4.79
N THR A 218 -3.97 15.87 5.46
CA THR A 218 -3.78 16.78 6.58
C THR A 218 -4.14 16.13 7.91
#